data_daa487cbf8898b9fc22dda7202866c9d
#
_entry.id   daa487cbf8898b9fc22dda7202866c9d
#
_cell.length_a   1.000
_cell.length_b   1.000
_cell.length_c   1.000
_cell.angle_alpha   90.00
_cell.angle_beta   90.00
_cell.angle_gamma   90.00
#
_symmetry.space_group_name_H-M   'P 1'
#
loop_
_entity.id
_entity.type
_entity.pdbx_description
1 polymer ?
#
loop_
_entity_poly.entity_id
_entity_poly.type
_entity_poly.pdbx_seq_one_letter_code
_entity_poly.pdbx_strand_id
1 'polypeptide(L)'
;QGAAFCDTVRDVFDVPLSGLTYPVAVGRTAKALKLDLELTTAMFLQAFVGNLTAAAMRLVPLGQTDGQRVQTQLKPLCLSVAQDVQTATLDDLHATTFMSDITAMRHETQYSRVFRT
;
A
#
# COMPACT_ATOMS: atom_id res chain seq x y z
N GLN A 1 0.99 11.36 -0.39
CA GLN A 1 -0.15 10.45 -0.10
C GLN A 1 -0.53 10.50 1.39
N GLY A 2 0.43 10.30 2.31
CA GLY A 2 0.15 10.27 3.76
C GLY A 2 -0.52 11.53 4.28
N ALA A 3 -0.03 12.72 3.93
CA ALA A 3 -0.62 13.98 4.37
C ALA A 3 -2.06 14.15 3.87
N ALA A 4 -2.30 13.95 2.57
CA ALA A 4 -3.65 14.05 2.01
C ALA A 4 -4.63 13.05 2.63
N PHE A 5 -4.16 11.84 2.94
CA PHE A 5 -4.97 10.84 3.65
C PHE A 5 -5.30 11.30 5.08
N CYS A 6 -4.32 11.85 5.82
CA CYS A 6 -4.54 12.39 7.16
C CYS A 6 -5.58 13.52 7.14
N ASP A 7 -5.49 14.42 6.16
CA ASP A 7 -6.44 15.53 6.01
C ASP A 7 -7.86 15.01 5.77
N THR A 8 -8.01 14.05 4.83
CA THR A 8 -9.32 13.45 4.55
C THR A 8 -9.90 12.74 5.77
N VAL A 9 -9.09 11.96 6.50
CA VAL A 9 -9.54 11.22 7.69
C VAL A 9 -9.96 12.18 8.81
N ARG A 10 -9.21 13.26 9.00
CA ARG A 10 -9.56 14.31 9.96
C ARG A 10 -10.90 14.94 9.60
N ASP A 11 -11.09 15.32 8.34
CA ASP A 11 -12.26 16.06 7.90
C ASP A 11 -13.54 15.20 7.84
N VAL A 12 -13.41 13.88 7.61
CA VAL A 12 -14.55 12.97 7.46
C VAL A 12 -14.89 12.23 8.75
N PHE A 13 -13.88 11.88 9.55
CA PHE A 13 -14.06 11.01 10.72
C PHE A 13 -13.69 11.68 12.05
N ASP A 14 -13.33 12.97 12.05
CA ASP A 14 -12.89 13.72 13.24
C ASP A 14 -11.70 13.05 13.97
N VAL A 15 -10.85 12.31 13.24
CA VAL A 15 -9.65 11.67 13.79
C VAL A 15 -8.45 12.58 13.58
N PRO A 16 -7.83 13.13 14.64
CA PRO A 16 -6.73 14.09 14.52
C PRO A 16 -5.43 13.40 14.10
N LEU A 17 -5.20 13.30 12.80
CA LEU A 17 -3.96 12.76 12.20
C LEU A 17 -3.22 13.85 11.44
N SER A 18 -1.89 13.85 11.54
CA SER A 18 -1.03 14.73 10.75
C SER A 18 0.39 14.19 10.65
N GLY A 19 1.11 14.53 9.58
CA GLY A 19 2.54 14.26 9.44
C GLY A 19 2.93 12.78 9.37
N LEU A 20 2.00 11.88 9.03
CA LEU A 20 2.24 10.44 8.96
C LEU A 20 2.49 9.99 7.52
N THR A 21 3.32 8.95 7.37
CA THR A 21 3.40 8.21 6.10
C THR A 21 2.10 7.44 5.87
N TYR A 22 1.77 7.15 4.62
CA TYR A 22 0.48 6.55 4.26
C TYR A 22 0.19 5.23 5.00
N PRO A 23 1.10 4.24 5.08
CA PRO A 23 0.83 3.01 5.83
C PRO A 23 0.55 3.25 7.32
N VAL A 24 1.32 4.14 7.94
CA VAL A 24 1.14 4.49 9.36
C VAL A 24 -0.18 5.22 9.59
N ALA A 25 -0.56 6.12 8.67
CA ALA A 25 -1.83 6.83 8.75
C ALA A 25 -3.03 5.85 8.66
N VAL A 26 -2.98 4.87 7.74
CA VAL A 26 -4.00 3.82 7.62
C VAL A 26 -4.12 3.01 8.93
N GLY A 27 -3.00 2.54 9.49
CA GLY A 27 -2.99 1.79 10.74
C GLY A 27 -3.53 2.60 11.94
N ARG A 28 -3.14 3.88 12.03
CA ARG A 28 -3.65 4.79 13.07
C ARG A 28 -5.15 5.03 12.94
N THR A 29 -5.63 5.21 11.71
CA THR A 29 -7.06 5.34 11.42
C THR A 29 -7.82 4.08 11.81
N ALA A 30 -7.34 2.91 11.41
CA ALA A 30 -7.95 1.64 11.76
C ALA A 30 -8.10 1.48 13.28
N LYS A 31 -7.04 1.81 14.04
CA LYS A 31 -7.09 1.79 15.51
C LYS A 31 -8.10 2.78 16.07
N ALA A 32 -8.11 4.02 15.59
CA ALA A 32 -9.02 5.06 16.07
C ALA A 32 -10.49 4.70 15.83
N LEU A 33 -10.79 4.10 14.67
CA LEU A 33 -12.14 3.67 14.29
C LEU A 33 -12.48 2.25 14.76
N LYS A 34 -11.59 1.60 15.52
CA LYS A 34 -11.76 0.22 16.04
C LYS A 34 -12.03 -0.81 14.95
N LEU A 35 -11.41 -0.64 13.79
CA LEU A 35 -11.49 -1.60 12.70
C LEU A 35 -10.65 -2.84 13.01
N ASP A 36 -11.05 -3.96 12.45
CA ASP A 36 -10.28 -5.20 12.57
C ASP A 36 -8.90 -5.06 11.89
N LEU A 37 -7.84 -5.42 12.61
CA LEU A 37 -6.46 -5.21 12.16
C LEU A 37 -6.11 -6.15 11.01
N GLU A 38 -6.48 -7.43 11.10
CA GLU A 38 -6.18 -8.43 10.07
C GLU A 38 -6.87 -8.05 8.76
N LEU A 39 -8.17 -7.74 8.82
CA LEU A 39 -8.93 -7.31 7.66
C LEU A 39 -8.37 -6.01 7.07
N THR A 40 -8.04 -5.03 7.89
CA THR A 40 -7.45 -3.76 7.44
C THR A 40 -6.13 -4.00 6.71
N THR A 41 -5.27 -4.87 7.25
CA THR A 41 -3.99 -5.21 6.64
C THR A 41 -4.19 -5.95 5.32
N ALA A 42 -5.08 -6.93 5.28
CA ALA A 42 -5.40 -7.67 4.05
C ALA A 42 -5.93 -6.75 2.95
N MET A 43 -6.84 -5.82 3.28
CA MET A 43 -7.37 -4.83 2.33
C MET A 43 -6.30 -3.85 1.85
N PHE A 44 -5.41 -3.41 2.74
CA PHE A 44 -4.30 -2.55 2.38
C PHE A 44 -3.35 -3.23 1.39
N LEU A 45 -2.97 -4.48 1.65
CA LEU A 45 -2.13 -5.28 0.77
C LEU A 45 -2.80 -5.54 -0.59
N GLN A 46 -4.09 -5.87 -0.57
CA GLN A 46 -4.86 -6.07 -1.81
C GLN A 46 -4.94 -4.78 -2.64
N ALA A 47 -5.14 -3.63 -2.01
CA ALA A 47 -5.13 -2.34 -2.69
C ALA A 47 -3.73 -2.01 -3.27
N PHE A 48 -2.67 -2.32 -2.54
CA PHE A 48 -1.29 -2.16 -3.00
C PHE A 48 -1.01 -3.01 -4.25
N VAL A 49 -1.35 -4.31 -4.22
CA VAL A 49 -1.24 -5.22 -5.36
C VAL A 49 -2.08 -4.72 -6.54
N GLY A 50 -3.30 -4.25 -6.27
CA GLY A 50 -4.19 -3.68 -7.29
C GLY A 50 -3.56 -2.47 -8.00
N ASN A 51 -2.95 -1.57 -7.25
CA ASN A 51 -2.26 -0.39 -7.79
C ASN A 51 -1.06 -0.78 -8.66
N LEU A 52 -0.24 -1.73 -8.21
CA LEU A 52 0.89 -2.23 -8.99
C LEU A 52 0.43 -2.93 -10.28
N THR A 53 -0.62 -3.73 -10.19
CA THR A 53 -1.21 -4.42 -11.35
C THR A 53 -1.77 -3.40 -12.35
N ALA A 54 -2.46 -2.37 -11.87
CA ALA A 54 -2.98 -1.29 -12.74
C ALA A 54 -1.85 -0.51 -13.42
N ALA A 55 -0.75 -0.25 -12.72
CA ALA A 55 0.44 0.34 -13.30
C ALA A 55 1.07 -0.57 -14.37
N ALA A 56 1.20 -1.86 -14.08
CA ALA A 56 1.72 -2.85 -15.03
C ALA A 56 0.86 -2.91 -16.31
N MET A 57 -0.46 -2.93 -16.20
CA MET A 57 -1.37 -2.92 -17.36
C MET A 57 -1.24 -1.66 -18.23
N ARG A 58 -0.76 -0.55 -17.68
CA ARG A 58 -0.52 0.70 -18.44
C ARG A 58 0.85 0.75 -19.09
N LEU A 59 1.83 0.11 -18.52
CA LEU A 59 3.24 0.18 -18.93
C LEU A 59 3.70 -1.01 -19.76
N VAL A 60 2.99 -2.13 -19.65
CA VAL A 60 3.31 -3.39 -20.32
C VAL A 60 2.04 -3.84 -21.07
N PRO A 61 2.14 -4.54 -22.20
CA PRO A 61 0.97 -5.01 -22.97
C PRO A 61 0.25 -6.17 -22.25
N LEU A 62 -0.26 -5.91 -21.03
CA LEU A 62 -1.07 -6.84 -20.25
C LEU A 62 -2.55 -6.49 -20.37
N GLY A 63 -3.36 -7.49 -20.70
CA GLY A 63 -4.81 -7.35 -20.77
C GLY A 63 -5.47 -7.26 -19.38
N GLN A 64 -6.71 -6.78 -19.34
CA GLN A 64 -7.50 -6.72 -18.09
C GLN A 64 -7.64 -8.10 -17.43
N THR A 65 -7.88 -9.14 -18.23
CA THR A 65 -8.01 -10.52 -17.75
C THR A 65 -6.72 -11.00 -17.08
N ASP A 66 -5.56 -10.66 -17.64
CA ASP A 66 -4.28 -11.05 -17.06
C ASP A 66 -4.01 -10.30 -15.74
N GLY A 67 -4.35 -9.02 -15.69
CA GLY A 67 -4.30 -8.25 -14.45
C GLY A 67 -5.17 -8.88 -13.34
N GLN A 68 -6.39 -9.30 -13.67
CA GLN A 68 -7.28 -9.95 -12.70
C GLN A 68 -6.75 -11.33 -12.26
N ARG A 69 -6.13 -12.10 -13.18
CA ARG A 69 -5.47 -13.37 -12.82
C ARG A 69 -4.34 -13.14 -11.82
N VAL A 70 -3.48 -12.14 -12.04
CA VAL A 70 -2.39 -11.80 -11.11
C VAL A 70 -2.95 -11.45 -9.73
N GLN A 71 -3.95 -10.59 -9.65
CA GLN A 71 -4.57 -10.23 -8.38
C GLN A 71 -5.16 -11.44 -7.66
N THR A 72 -5.83 -12.34 -8.40
CA THR A 72 -6.42 -13.56 -7.85
C THR A 72 -5.34 -14.50 -7.32
N GLN A 73 -4.22 -14.64 -8.03
CA GLN A 73 -3.10 -15.49 -7.61
C GLN A 73 -2.37 -14.94 -6.38
N LEU A 74 -2.29 -13.62 -6.23
CA LEU A 74 -1.62 -12.97 -5.09
C LEU A 74 -2.52 -12.83 -3.85
N LYS A 75 -3.83 -13.00 -3.99
CA LYS A 75 -4.76 -12.90 -2.86
C LYS A 75 -4.40 -13.80 -1.67
N PRO A 76 -4.08 -15.10 -1.85
CA PRO A 76 -3.67 -15.95 -0.73
C PRO A 76 -2.43 -15.42 0.00
N LEU A 77 -1.46 -14.87 -0.74
CA LEU A 77 -0.27 -14.25 -0.16
C LEU A 77 -0.62 -13.02 0.67
N CYS A 78 -1.51 -12.14 0.19
CA CYS A 78 -1.97 -10.98 0.96
C CYS A 78 -2.62 -11.41 2.29
N LEU A 79 -3.42 -12.47 2.28
CA LEU A 79 -4.05 -13.01 3.49
C LEU A 79 -3.03 -13.62 4.45
N SER A 80 -2.07 -14.41 3.95
CA SER A 80 -1.00 -14.99 4.78
C SER A 80 -0.18 -13.89 5.45
N VAL A 81 0.28 -12.88 4.68
CA VAL A 81 1.05 -11.76 5.25
C VAL A 81 0.24 -10.98 6.26
N ALA A 82 -1.07 -10.76 6.02
CA ALA A 82 -1.94 -10.09 6.98
C ALA A 82 -2.05 -10.85 8.31
N GLN A 83 -2.03 -12.17 8.28
CA GLN A 83 -1.99 -13.01 9.49
C GLN A 83 -0.62 -12.96 10.17
N ASP A 84 0.46 -13.11 9.41
CA ASP A 84 1.82 -13.18 9.94
C ASP A 84 2.22 -11.90 10.70
N VAL A 85 1.76 -10.72 10.23
CA VAL A 85 2.11 -9.44 10.87
C VAL A 85 1.27 -9.09 12.09
N GLN A 86 0.28 -9.90 12.49
CA GLN A 86 -0.54 -9.62 13.68
C GLN A 86 0.29 -9.57 14.97
N THR A 87 1.36 -10.33 15.03
CA THR A 87 2.27 -10.41 16.19
C THR A 87 3.59 -9.67 15.96
N ALA A 88 3.75 -9.01 14.80
CA ALA A 88 4.98 -8.31 14.46
C ALA A 88 5.20 -7.09 15.36
N THR A 89 6.45 -6.84 15.67
CA THR A 89 6.94 -5.70 16.46
C THR A 89 7.75 -4.74 15.59
N LEU A 90 8.19 -3.64 16.18
CA LEU A 90 9.07 -2.70 15.47
C LEU A 90 10.44 -3.31 15.13
N ASP A 91 10.89 -4.32 15.87
CA ASP A 91 12.16 -5.01 15.62
C ASP A 91 12.09 -5.91 14.38
N ASP A 92 10.88 -6.26 13.93
CA ASP A 92 10.63 -7.03 12.71
C ASP A 92 10.59 -6.17 11.46
N LEU A 93 10.70 -4.84 11.60
CA LEU A 93 10.74 -3.91 10.46
C LEU A 93 12.03 -4.07 9.66
N HIS A 94 11.91 -4.60 8.46
CA HIS A 94 13.02 -4.71 7.52
C HIS A 94 12.56 -4.49 6.08
N ALA A 95 13.48 -4.13 5.21
CA ALA A 95 13.24 -4.02 3.77
C ALA A 95 14.30 -4.82 3.02
N THR A 96 13.88 -5.65 2.09
CA THR A 96 14.75 -6.50 1.27
C THR A 96 14.56 -6.27 -0.23
N THR A 97 13.79 -5.25 -0.61
CA THR A 97 13.45 -4.93 -2.00
C THR A 97 14.43 -3.96 -2.64
N PHE A 98 15.73 -4.13 -2.44
CA PHE A 98 16.79 -3.21 -2.85
C PHE A 98 16.68 -2.74 -4.31
N MET A 99 16.33 -3.63 -5.25
CA MET A 99 16.19 -3.26 -6.65
C MET A 99 14.98 -2.36 -6.90
N SER A 100 13.90 -2.56 -6.16
CA SER A 100 12.71 -1.69 -6.22
C SER A 100 13.05 -0.30 -5.68
N ASP A 101 13.77 -0.23 -4.57
CA ASP A 101 14.17 1.02 -3.94
C ASP A 101 15.13 1.82 -4.84
N ILE A 102 16.12 1.16 -5.42
CA ILE A 102 17.06 1.79 -6.40
C ILE A 102 16.27 2.31 -7.62
N THR A 103 15.30 1.55 -8.11
CA THR A 103 14.50 1.95 -9.26
C THR A 103 13.59 3.13 -8.92
N ALA A 104 13.01 3.16 -7.72
CA ALA A 104 12.22 4.29 -7.23
C ALA A 104 13.06 5.57 -7.12
N MET A 105 14.28 5.48 -6.58
CA MET A 105 15.23 6.61 -6.52
C MET A 105 15.58 7.13 -7.90
N ARG A 106 15.84 6.24 -8.87
CA ARG A 106 16.13 6.65 -10.26
C ARG A 106 14.92 7.29 -10.94
N HIS A 107 13.72 6.80 -10.64
CA HIS A 107 12.48 7.37 -11.17
C HIS A 107 12.27 8.82 -10.70
N GLU A 108 12.70 9.17 -9.49
CA GLU A 108 12.54 10.53 -8.94
C GLU A 108 13.25 11.58 -9.79
N THR A 109 14.39 11.24 -10.39
CA THR A 109 15.22 12.14 -11.20
C THR A 109 14.96 12.05 -12.70
N GLN A 110 14.01 11.20 -13.15
CA GLN A 110 13.70 11.06 -14.57
C GLN A 110 13.03 12.32 -15.14
N TYR A 111 13.44 12.73 -16.35
CA TYR A 111 12.87 13.86 -17.06
C TYR A 111 11.38 13.66 -17.37
N SER A 112 10.99 12.46 -17.79
CA SER A 112 9.60 12.08 -18.06
C SER A 112 9.14 11.03 -17.05
N ARG A 113 8.07 11.34 -16.29
CA ARG A 113 7.49 10.46 -15.29
C ARG A 113 6.01 10.23 -15.59
N VAL A 114 5.60 8.97 -15.61
CA VAL A 114 4.19 8.59 -15.80
C VAL A 114 3.36 8.88 -14.53
N PHE A 115 3.98 8.71 -13.37
CA PHE A 115 3.37 9.00 -12.08
C PHE A 115 4.19 10.08 -11.35
N ARG A 116 3.51 11.12 -10.92
CA ARG A 116 4.07 12.17 -10.06
C ARG A 116 3.33 12.12 -8.74
N THR A 117 3.89 11.49 -7.78
CA THR A 117 3.37 11.48 -6.40
C THR A 117 4.38 12.07 -5.45
#